data_1cd6c72dd47450c7c90a94b99d3c4478
#
_entry.id   1cd6c72dd47450c7c90a94b99d3c4478
#
_cell.length_a   1.000
_cell.length_b   1.000
_cell.length_c   1.000
_cell.angle_alpha   90.00
_cell.angle_beta   90.00
_cell.angle_gamma   90.00
#
_symmetry.space_group_name_H-M   'P 1'
#
loop_
_entity.id
_entity.type
_entity.pdbx_description
1 polymer ?
#
loop_
_entity_poly.entity_id
_entity_poly.type
_entity_poly.pdbx_seq_one_letter_code
_entity_poly.pdbx_strand_id
1 'polypeptide(L)'
;MGKPTGFMEYERVRGPERDERARARDYEEFHGHLEEEQRRLQGARCMDCGVPFCQSSFGCPVDNLIPEWNDLVYRGKWDEAFQRLLKTNNFPEYTGRVCPAPCEHACVLGINEPAVTIKDNECHIIDRAYETGLMEPRPPALRTGKRVAVVGSGPSGLAAADQLNKAGHAVTVFERDDRIGGLLMYGIPNMKLSKDLVERRNRLMAAEGVEFRPGTTVGVDVDSEELVDSYDAVLLACGATRPRDLPVPGRELPGVHFAMEFLKANTQYLLDGGGVYGADGGNGDDRGRGNGRSNGRGDATAAARNEFITAAGKNVIVIGGGDTGADCLGTALRHGARSIRNFELLPKPPAERDESMPWPTFARTYKLDYSHAEMVALYGEDPRIYEIMTREFLGTDRLEGVRTVRVKWEKQPGERPKPVEIPGSEEEWPADLVLLSMGFLGPEQELVERLGLETTERSNIAAGFEDHSTSRRGVFAAGDARRGQSLVVWAIKEGRTAAREIDRYLMGETLLM
;
A
#
# COMPACT_ATOMS: atom_id res chain seq x y z
N MET A 1 -5.54 13.28 28.58
CA MET A 1 -5.40 11.94 29.17
C MET A 1 -6.72 11.20 29.01
N GLY A 2 -6.75 10.04 28.37
CA GLY A 2 -7.91 9.18 28.35
C GLY A 2 -8.39 8.88 29.78
N LYS A 3 -9.02 7.76 30.00
CA LYS A 3 -9.32 7.35 31.37
C LYS A 3 -8.07 6.66 31.95
N PRO A 4 -7.44 7.14 33.04
CA PRO A 4 -6.20 6.55 33.58
C PRO A 4 -6.27 5.04 33.83
N THR A 5 -7.46 4.53 34.15
CA THR A 5 -7.76 3.11 34.42
C THR A 5 -8.50 2.42 33.27
N GLY A 6 -8.71 3.10 32.14
CA GLY A 6 -9.56 2.58 31.05
C GLY A 6 -9.08 1.24 30.47
N PHE A 7 -7.77 1.03 30.39
CA PHE A 7 -7.20 -0.24 29.92
C PHE A 7 -7.46 -1.42 30.89
N MET A 8 -7.74 -1.14 32.15
CA MET A 8 -8.10 -2.14 33.16
C MET A 8 -9.60 -2.43 33.20
N GLU A 9 -10.43 -1.51 32.69
CA GLU A 9 -11.88 -1.57 32.78
C GLU A 9 -12.53 -2.04 31.47
N TYR A 10 -11.89 -1.77 30.34
CA TYR A 10 -12.44 -2.06 29.02
C TYR A 10 -11.51 -2.99 28.24
N GLU A 11 -12.06 -4.05 27.71
CA GLU A 11 -11.35 -4.96 26.83
C GLU A 11 -11.07 -4.32 25.45
N ARG A 12 -10.04 -4.82 24.79
CA ARG A 12 -9.77 -4.44 23.40
C ARG A 12 -10.81 -5.02 22.46
N VAL A 13 -11.55 -4.17 21.77
CA VAL A 13 -12.49 -4.55 20.72
C VAL A 13 -12.09 -3.88 19.41
N ARG A 14 -12.02 -4.64 18.32
CA ARG A 14 -11.82 -4.14 16.95
C ARG A 14 -13.16 -3.95 16.26
N GLY A 15 -13.16 -3.15 15.21
CA GLY A 15 -14.28 -3.11 14.28
C GLY A 15 -14.64 -4.50 13.78
N PRO A 16 -15.93 -4.82 13.61
CA PRO A 16 -16.36 -6.10 13.09
C PRO A 16 -15.82 -6.30 11.66
N GLU A 17 -15.43 -7.53 11.34
CA GLU A 17 -15.17 -7.91 9.97
C GLU A 17 -16.36 -8.67 9.41
N ARG A 18 -16.60 -8.52 8.11
CA ARG A 18 -17.61 -9.30 7.41
C ARG A 18 -17.23 -10.78 7.42
N ASP A 19 -18.23 -11.64 7.46
CA ASP A 19 -18.03 -13.11 7.40
C ASP A 19 -17.15 -13.52 6.21
N GLU A 20 -16.16 -14.38 6.45
CA GLU A 20 -15.13 -14.76 5.46
C GLU A 20 -15.72 -15.37 4.19
N ARG A 21 -16.77 -16.18 4.32
CA ARG A 21 -17.43 -16.83 3.17
C ARG A 21 -18.30 -15.87 2.38
N ALA A 22 -18.88 -14.89 3.05
CA ALA A 22 -19.68 -13.86 2.40
C ALA A 22 -18.80 -12.86 1.66
N ARG A 23 -17.78 -12.30 2.34
CA ARG A 23 -16.90 -11.28 1.77
C ARG A 23 -16.00 -11.79 0.62
N ALA A 24 -15.72 -13.09 0.58
CA ALA A 24 -14.98 -13.70 -0.52
C ALA A 24 -15.72 -13.71 -1.87
N ARG A 25 -17.00 -13.29 -1.90
CA ARG A 25 -17.85 -13.28 -3.11
C ARG A 25 -17.96 -11.91 -3.79
N ASP A 26 -17.37 -10.89 -3.20
CA ASP A 26 -17.43 -9.52 -3.70
C ASP A 26 -16.10 -8.78 -3.47
N TYR A 27 -16.05 -7.52 -3.89
CA TYR A 27 -14.88 -6.64 -3.74
C TYR A 27 -15.16 -5.45 -2.81
N GLU A 28 -16.20 -5.55 -1.96
CA GLU A 28 -16.48 -4.52 -0.96
C GLU A 28 -15.52 -4.62 0.23
N GLU A 29 -15.23 -3.48 0.88
CA GLU A 29 -14.39 -3.45 2.07
C GLU A 29 -14.95 -4.40 3.15
N PHE A 30 -14.06 -5.16 3.77
CA PHE A 30 -14.45 -6.17 4.76
C PHE A 30 -14.40 -5.68 6.21
N HIS A 31 -13.77 -4.52 6.47
CA HIS A 31 -13.74 -3.91 7.80
C HIS A 31 -14.98 -3.05 8.02
N GLY A 32 -15.66 -3.28 9.16
CA GLY A 32 -16.72 -2.43 9.66
C GLY A 32 -16.25 -1.50 10.78
N HIS A 33 -17.14 -0.62 11.23
CA HIS A 33 -16.89 0.29 12.33
C HIS A 33 -17.61 -0.16 13.60
N LEU A 34 -16.99 0.12 14.75
CA LEU A 34 -17.66 0.04 16.05
C LEU A 34 -18.67 1.19 16.16
N GLU A 35 -19.74 0.96 16.91
CA GLU A 35 -20.65 2.01 17.35
C GLU A 35 -19.91 3.10 18.14
N GLU A 36 -20.37 4.34 18.08
CA GLU A 36 -19.68 5.51 18.67
C GLU A 36 -19.32 5.32 20.15
N GLU A 37 -20.23 4.78 20.94
CA GLU A 37 -19.97 4.54 22.38
C GLU A 37 -18.85 3.53 22.59
N GLN A 38 -18.87 2.41 21.86
CA GLN A 38 -17.80 1.42 21.92
C GLN A 38 -16.47 2.02 21.47
N ARG A 39 -16.48 2.87 20.44
CA ARG A 39 -15.30 3.56 19.92
C ARG A 39 -14.69 4.48 20.99
N ARG A 40 -15.52 5.23 21.72
CA ARG A 40 -15.08 6.07 22.83
C ARG A 40 -14.36 5.24 23.91
N LEU A 41 -14.91 4.07 24.27
CA LEU A 41 -14.26 3.16 25.23
C LEU A 41 -12.90 2.64 24.72
N GLN A 42 -12.72 2.44 23.42
CA GLN A 42 -11.40 2.08 22.86
C GLN A 42 -10.40 3.25 22.97
N GLY A 43 -10.82 4.50 22.78
CA GLY A 43 -10.00 5.68 23.06
C GLY A 43 -9.58 5.77 24.53
N ALA A 44 -10.49 5.40 25.46
CA ALA A 44 -10.22 5.37 26.90
C ALA A 44 -9.08 4.41 27.30
N ARG A 45 -8.80 3.38 26.51
CA ARG A 45 -7.72 2.41 26.79
C ARG A 45 -6.31 3.02 26.69
N CYS A 46 -6.18 4.18 26.05
CA CYS A 46 -4.90 4.89 26.01
C CYS A 46 -4.61 5.52 27.38
N MET A 47 -3.58 4.99 28.06
CA MET A 47 -3.19 5.46 29.39
C MET A 47 -2.30 6.72 29.39
N ASP A 48 -2.00 7.28 28.21
CA ASP A 48 -1.08 8.42 28.04
C ASP A 48 0.23 8.21 28.82
N CYS A 49 0.98 7.19 28.42
CA CYS A 49 2.09 6.62 29.19
C CYS A 49 3.31 7.53 29.40
N GLY A 50 3.24 8.81 29.01
CA GLY A 50 4.29 9.82 29.17
C GLY A 50 5.48 9.67 28.20
N VAL A 51 5.85 8.45 27.83
CA VAL A 51 6.84 8.14 26.77
C VAL A 51 6.15 7.29 25.72
N PRO A 52 5.44 7.91 24.76
CA PRO A 52 4.60 7.19 23.82
C PRO A 52 5.42 6.59 22.68
N PHE A 53 5.92 5.36 22.85
CA PHE A 53 6.64 4.64 21.79
C PHE A 53 5.80 4.47 20.51
N CYS A 54 4.48 4.52 20.61
CA CYS A 54 3.60 4.56 19.44
C CYS A 54 3.82 5.76 18.51
N GLN A 55 4.40 6.87 19.04
CA GLN A 55 4.78 8.07 18.27
C GLN A 55 6.27 8.10 17.86
N SER A 56 7.05 7.11 18.29
CA SER A 56 8.49 7.08 18.00
C SER A 56 8.80 6.44 16.64
N SER A 57 10.07 6.42 16.28
CA SER A 57 10.56 5.73 15.08
C SER A 57 10.29 4.22 15.06
N PHE A 58 10.00 3.60 16.21
CA PHE A 58 9.53 2.21 16.32
C PHE A 58 8.03 2.08 16.05
N GLY A 59 7.28 3.16 16.26
CA GLY A 59 5.82 3.22 16.11
C GLY A 59 5.39 3.88 14.80
N CYS A 60 4.76 5.05 14.91
CA CYS A 60 4.20 5.75 13.76
C CYS A 60 5.24 6.66 13.08
N PRO A 61 5.67 6.38 11.84
CA PRO A 61 6.65 7.21 11.14
C PRO A 61 6.26 8.67 10.93
N VAL A 62 4.97 8.99 10.85
CA VAL A 62 4.48 10.37 10.72
C VAL A 62 4.32 11.08 12.06
N ASP A 63 4.79 10.46 13.15
CA ASP A 63 4.74 11.02 14.51
C ASP A 63 3.32 11.39 14.95
N ASN A 64 2.33 10.55 14.62
CA ASN A 64 0.91 10.76 14.92
C ASN A 64 0.71 11.03 16.42
N LEU A 65 -0.07 12.06 16.75
CA LEU A 65 -0.34 12.50 18.13
C LEU A 65 -1.36 11.57 18.83
N ILE A 66 -0.98 10.28 18.90
CA ILE A 66 -1.87 9.16 19.27
C ILE A 66 -2.50 9.31 20.66
N PRO A 67 -1.77 9.63 21.74
CA PRO A 67 -2.39 9.83 23.04
C PRO A 67 -3.40 10.99 23.05
N GLU A 68 -3.07 12.10 22.37
CA GLU A 68 -3.91 13.29 22.34
C GLU A 68 -5.27 13.03 21.67
N TRP A 69 -5.25 12.47 20.44
CA TRP A 69 -6.53 12.23 19.76
C TRP A 69 -7.31 11.05 20.37
N ASN A 70 -6.67 10.06 21.02
CA ASN A 70 -7.39 9.04 21.81
C ASN A 70 -8.13 9.63 23.01
N ASP A 71 -7.53 10.60 23.72
CA ASP A 71 -8.21 11.35 24.78
C ASP A 71 -9.45 12.10 24.25
N LEU A 72 -9.30 12.74 23.09
CA LEU A 72 -10.38 13.48 22.46
C LEU A 72 -11.51 12.54 21.99
N VAL A 73 -11.17 11.37 21.43
CA VAL A 73 -12.14 10.30 21.09
C VAL A 73 -12.90 9.86 22.33
N TYR A 74 -12.22 9.56 23.43
CA TYR A 74 -12.86 9.17 24.69
C TYR A 74 -13.86 10.22 25.18
N ARG A 75 -13.50 11.49 25.06
CA ARG A 75 -14.37 12.61 25.49
C ARG A 75 -15.47 12.95 24.47
N GLY A 76 -15.54 12.28 23.33
CA GLY A 76 -16.48 12.58 22.27
C GLY A 76 -16.21 13.88 21.52
N LYS A 77 -14.98 14.40 21.59
CA LYS A 77 -14.54 15.64 20.95
C LYS A 77 -13.99 15.37 19.56
N TRP A 78 -14.86 14.95 18.67
CA TRP A 78 -14.50 14.43 17.36
C TRP A 78 -13.83 15.46 16.45
N ASP A 79 -14.30 16.70 16.47
CA ASP A 79 -13.75 17.79 15.64
C ASP A 79 -12.30 18.10 16.05
N GLU A 80 -12.04 18.15 17.38
CA GLU A 80 -10.69 18.35 17.90
C GLU A 80 -9.78 17.14 17.59
N ALA A 81 -10.32 15.91 17.70
CA ALA A 81 -9.60 14.68 17.35
C ALA A 81 -9.20 14.68 15.86
N PHE A 82 -10.12 15.04 14.98
CA PHE A 82 -9.87 15.18 13.54
C PHE A 82 -8.78 16.20 13.23
N GLN A 83 -8.85 17.41 13.80
CA GLN A 83 -7.83 18.43 13.61
C GLN A 83 -6.45 17.97 14.11
N ARG A 84 -6.44 17.24 15.23
CA ARG A 84 -5.22 16.73 15.82
C ARG A 84 -4.59 15.63 14.97
N LEU A 85 -5.40 14.76 14.37
CA LEU A 85 -4.97 13.70 13.48
C LEU A 85 -4.39 14.25 12.17
N LEU A 86 -5.06 15.20 11.53
CA LEU A 86 -4.60 15.82 10.28
C LEU A 86 -3.33 16.66 10.41
N LYS A 87 -2.95 17.04 11.64
CA LYS A 87 -1.71 17.78 11.87
C LYS A 87 -0.48 17.01 11.42
N THR A 88 -0.47 15.71 11.59
CA THR A 88 0.68 14.83 11.31
C THR A 88 0.45 13.86 10.15
N ASN A 89 -0.79 13.46 9.86
CA ASN A 89 -1.11 12.52 8.79
C ASN A 89 -2.03 13.15 7.73
N ASN A 90 -1.60 13.16 6.47
CA ASN A 90 -2.40 13.69 5.36
C ASN A 90 -3.58 12.76 4.99
N PHE A 91 -3.42 11.45 5.15
CA PHE A 91 -4.33 10.44 4.61
C PHE A 91 -4.69 9.35 5.63
N PRO A 92 -5.38 9.73 6.74
CA PRO A 92 -5.78 8.74 7.75
C PRO A 92 -6.74 7.67 7.21
N GLU A 93 -7.51 7.96 6.16
CA GLU A 93 -8.37 6.99 5.48
C GLU A 93 -7.58 5.84 4.83
N TYR A 94 -6.35 6.09 4.39
CA TYR A 94 -5.48 5.05 3.83
C TYR A 94 -4.74 4.31 4.94
N THR A 95 -4.10 5.04 5.86
CA THR A 95 -3.37 4.40 6.95
C THR A 95 -4.28 3.63 7.89
N GLY A 96 -5.49 4.13 8.15
CA GLY A 96 -6.51 3.45 8.94
C GLY A 96 -6.98 2.12 8.35
N ARG A 97 -6.84 1.92 7.03
CA ARG A 97 -7.21 0.68 6.34
C ARG A 97 -6.02 -0.24 6.06
N VAL A 98 -4.94 0.30 5.47
CA VAL A 98 -3.88 -0.55 4.89
C VAL A 98 -2.53 -0.47 5.60
N CYS A 99 -2.38 0.37 6.64
CA CYS A 99 -1.17 0.36 7.45
C CYS A 99 -1.13 -0.88 8.34
N PRO A 100 0.01 -1.59 8.46
CA PRO A 100 0.16 -2.71 9.38
C PRO A 100 0.22 -2.30 10.85
N ALA A 101 0.07 -1.00 11.15
CA ALA A 101 0.00 -0.40 12.48
C ALA A 101 1.22 -0.69 13.38
N PRO A 102 2.44 -0.31 12.98
CA PRO A 102 3.61 -0.45 13.84
C PRO A 102 3.43 0.28 15.19
N CYS A 103 2.60 1.31 15.24
CA CYS A 103 2.21 2.00 16.46
C CYS A 103 1.53 1.10 17.50
N GLU A 104 0.72 0.14 17.07
CA GLU A 104 0.10 -0.85 17.97
C GLU A 104 1.15 -1.85 18.50
N HIS A 105 2.12 -2.24 17.66
CA HIS A 105 3.22 -3.11 18.06
C HIS A 105 4.18 -2.44 19.07
N ALA A 106 4.33 -1.11 18.98
CA ALA A 106 5.16 -0.31 19.88
C ALA A 106 4.38 0.28 21.05
N CYS A 107 3.07 0.05 21.15
CA CYS A 107 2.26 0.53 22.27
C CYS A 107 2.78 -0.05 23.59
N VAL A 108 3.03 0.82 24.59
CA VAL A 108 3.52 0.41 25.92
C VAL A 108 2.56 -0.55 26.59
N LEU A 109 1.25 -0.35 26.42
CA LEU A 109 0.23 -1.26 26.93
C LEU A 109 0.40 -2.68 26.37
N GLY A 110 0.90 -2.80 25.12
CA GLY A 110 1.15 -4.08 24.47
C GLY A 110 2.26 -4.95 25.07
N ILE A 111 2.93 -4.50 26.15
CA ILE A 111 3.94 -5.30 26.87
C ILE A 111 3.27 -6.41 27.68
N ASN A 112 2.15 -6.12 28.34
CA ASN A 112 1.48 -7.01 29.28
C ASN A 112 -0.04 -7.12 29.07
N GLU A 113 -0.62 -6.26 28.22
CA GLU A 113 -2.05 -6.23 27.91
C GLU A 113 -2.26 -6.06 26.40
N PRO A 114 -3.45 -6.34 25.84
CA PRO A 114 -3.73 -6.04 24.44
C PRO A 114 -3.56 -4.54 24.14
N ALA A 115 -2.75 -4.19 23.14
CA ALA A 115 -2.49 -2.81 22.74
C ALA A 115 -3.77 -2.01 22.45
N VAL A 116 -3.70 -0.69 22.48
CA VAL A 116 -4.80 0.19 22.03
C VAL A 116 -5.11 -0.05 20.55
N THR A 117 -6.38 -0.01 20.15
CA THR A 117 -6.85 -0.12 18.75
C THR A 117 -6.59 1.19 18.00
N ILE A 118 -5.33 1.54 17.83
CA ILE A 118 -4.90 2.84 17.31
C ILE A 118 -5.38 3.03 15.86
N LYS A 119 -5.13 2.04 15.01
CA LYS A 119 -5.50 2.08 13.59
C LYS A 119 -7.01 2.22 13.38
N ASP A 120 -7.81 1.47 14.15
CA ASP A 120 -9.27 1.54 14.08
C ASP A 120 -9.81 2.92 14.52
N ASN A 121 -9.22 3.49 15.57
CA ASN A 121 -9.61 4.82 16.05
C ASN A 121 -9.27 5.89 15.02
N GLU A 122 -8.09 5.82 14.42
CA GLU A 122 -7.65 6.69 13.33
C GLU A 122 -8.61 6.64 12.13
N CYS A 123 -8.97 5.44 11.68
CA CYS A 123 -9.90 5.22 10.58
C CYS A 123 -11.27 5.85 10.87
N HIS A 124 -11.81 5.62 12.05
CA HIS A 124 -13.11 6.15 12.43
C HIS A 124 -13.13 7.69 12.51
N ILE A 125 -12.07 8.32 13.03
CA ILE A 125 -11.98 9.79 13.10
C ILE A 125 -12.12 10.40 11.70
N ILE A 126 -11.41 9.89 10.72
CA ILE A 126 -11.44 10.45 9.37
C ILE A 126 -12.73 10.12 8.62
N ASP A 127 -13.26 8.91 8.74
CA ASP A 127 -14.50 8.54 8.07
C ASP A 127 -15.66 9.37 8.60
N ARG A 128 -15.77 9.53 9.93
CA ARG A 128 -16.74 10.43 10.55
C ARG A 128 -16.57 11.86 10.06
N ALA A 129 -15.35 12.36 9.91
CA ALA A 129 -15.12 13.72 9.44
C ALA A 129 -15.65 13.95 8.00
N TYR A 130 -15.55 12.96 7.14
CA TYR A 130 -16.18 13.01 5.82
C TYR A 130 -17.71 12.92 5.90
N GLU A 131 -18.26 12.01 6.71
CA GLU A 131 -19.70 11.81 6.89
C GLU A 131 -20.40 13.06 7.46
N THR A 132 -19.74 13.76 8.37
CA THR A 132 -20.28 14.96 9.02
C THR A 132 -19.93 16.25 8.30
N GLY A 133 -19.20 16.19 7.17
CA GLY A 133 -18.84 17.37 6.38
C GLY A 133 -17.72 18.23 6.99
N LEU A 134 -16.99 17.73 7.99
CA LEU A 134 -15.82 18.42 8.56
C LEU A 134 -14.64 18.43 7.59
N MET A 135 -14.56 17.41 6.72
CA MET A 135 -13.53 17.32 5.70
C MET A 135 -14.01 18.02 4.42
N GLU A 136 -13.63 19.26 4.28
CA GLU A 136 -13.95 20.14 3.16
C GLU A 136 -12.69 20.71 2.50
N PRO A 137 -12.74 21.14 1.22
CA PRO A 137 -11.61 21.76 0.56
C PRO A 137 -11.18 23.06 1.25
N ARG A 138 -9.87 23.22 1.47
CA ARG A 138 -9.25 24.41 2.09
C ARG A 138 -8.12 24.93 1.22
N PRO A 139 -8.42 25.64 0.12
CA PRO A 139 -7.39 26.21 -0.75
C PRO A 139 -6.54 27.21 0.02
N PRO A 140 -5.23 27.31 -0.28
CA PRO A 140 -4.35 28.26 0.38
C PRO A 140 -4.79 29.71 0.12
N ALA A 141 -4.76 30.53 1.17
CA ALA A 141 -5.18 31.93 1.09
C ALA A 141 -4.26 32.79 0.19
N LEU A 142 -2.98 32.40 0.10
CA LEU A 142 -1.97 33.12 -0.68
C LEU A 142 -1.19 32.12 -1.56
N ARG A 143 -0.82 32.56 -2.76
CA ARG A 143 0.06 31.82 -3.66
C ARG A 143 1.46 32.43 -3.67
N THR A 144 2.48 31.59 -3.59
CA THR A 144 3.90 32.01 -3.57
C THR A 144 4.43 32.42 -4.95
N GLY A 145 3.72 32.06 -6.02
CA GLY A 145 4.19 32.18 -7.39
C GLY A 145 5.18 31.10 -7.83
N LYS A 146 5.56 30.18 -6.93
CA LYS A 146 6.45 29.05 -7.23
C LYS A 146 5.67 27.87 -7.79
N ARG A 147 6.29 27.15 -8.74
CA ARG A 147 5.72 25.99 -9.43
C ARG A 147 6.51 24.74 -9.09
N VAL A 148 5.82 23.70 -8.64
CA VAL A 148 6.46 22.42 -8.31
C VAL A 148 5.83 21.30 -9.13
N ALA A 149 6.66 20.50 -9.81
CA ALA A 149 6.25 19.26 -10.45
C ALA A 149 6.46 18.08 -9.49
N VAL A 150 5.45 17.22 -9.37
CA VAL A 150 5.52 15.95 -8.62
C VAL A 150 5.33 14.81 -9.62
N VAL A 151 6.31 13.93 -9.74
CA VAL A 151 6.30 12.79 -10.65
C VAL A 151 5.91 11.53 -9.87
N GLY A 152 4.72 11.03 -10.11
CA GLY A 152 4.08 9.92 -9.42
C GLY A 152 3.03 10.36 -8.41
N SER A 153 1.86 9.73 -8.48
CA SER A 153 0.68 10.03 -7.65
C SER A 153 0.46 9.03 -6.52
N GLY A 154 1.46 8.23 -6.18
CA GLY A 154 1.40 7.35 -5.00
C GLY A 154 1.33 8.13 -3.67
N PRO A 155 1.22 7.45 -2.52
CA PRO A 155 1.06 8.11 -1.21
C PRO A 155 2.11 9.19 -0.92
N SER A 156 3.35 8.99 -1.37
CA SER A 156 4.44 9.96 -1.19
C SER A 156 4.22 11.22 -2.01
N GLY A 157 3.91 11.06 -3.32
CA GLY A 157 3.65 12.19 -4.22
C GLY A 157 2.42 12.99 -3.80
N LEU A 158 1.33 12.31 -3.44
CA LEU A 158 0.11 12.96 -2.94
C LEU A 158 0.36 13.72 -1.63
N ALA A 159 1.13 13.13 -0.68
CA ALA A 159 1.45 13.81 0.58
C ALA A 159 2.30 15.06 0.36
N ALA A 160 3.26 14.99 -0.56
CA ALA A 160 4.05 16.15 -0.94
C ALA A 160 3.19 17.22 -1.63
N ALA A 161 2.35 16.82 -2.58
CA ALA A 161 1.47 17.73 -3.30
C ALA A 161 0.50 18.47 -2.34
N ASP A 162 -0.08 17.76 -1.38
CA ASP A 162 -0.95 18.34 -0.35
C ASP A 162 -0.20 19.38 0.50
N GLN A 163 1.00 19.06 1.00
CA GLN A 163 1.79 19.98 1.81
C GLN A 163 2.27 21.20 1.03
N LEU A 164 2.79 21.01 -0.18
CA LEU A 164 3.27 22.10 -1.03
C LEU A 164 2.13 23.03 -1.47
N ASN A 165 0.96 22.47 -1.79
CA ASN A 165 -0.21 23.27 -2.10
C ASN A 165 -0.66 24.09 -0.88
N LYS A 166 -0.68 23.51 0.33
CA LYS A 166 -0.99 24.21 1.59
C LYS A 166 0.01 25.34 1.89
N ALA A 167 1.29 25.17 1.51
CA ALA A 167 2.30 26.22 1.60
C ALA A 167 2.09 27.35 0.57
N GLY A 168 1.18 27.18 -0.39
CA GLY A 168 0.82 28.17 -1.40
C GLY A 168 1.51 27.99 -2.74
N HIS A 169 2.27 26.92 -2.96
CA HIS A 169 2.88 26.65 -4.27
C HIS A 169 1.83 26.18 -5.30
N ALA A 170 2.09 26.43 -6.58
CA ALA A 170 1.32 25.81 -7.66
C ALA A 170 1.91 24.42 -7.93
N VAL A 171 1.12 23.38 -7.69
CA VAL A 171 1.58 21.99 -7.76
C VAL A 171 0.89 21.26 -8.90
N THR A 172 1.69 20.63 -9.77
CA THR A 172 1.21 19.72 -10.83
C THR A 172 1.74 18.31 -10.54
N VAL A 173 0.83 17.34 -10.44
CA VAL A 173 1.16 15.92 -10.25
C VAL A 173 1.02 15.18 -11.58
N PHE A 174 2.10 14.58 -12.04
CA PHE A 174 2.15 13.76 -13.25
C PHE A 174 2.03 12.28 -12.88
N GLU A 175 1.09 11.59 -13.49
CA GLU A 175 0.85 10.16 -13.27
C GLU A 175 0.77 9.43 -14.63
N ARG A 176 1.56 8.38 -14.78
CA ARG A 176 1.57 7.59 -16.03
C ARG A 176 0.31 6.76 -16.24
N ASP A 177 -0.32 6.32 -15.14
CA ASP A 177 -1.57 5.58 -15.21
C ASP A 177 -2.75 6.52 -15.49
N ASP A 178 -3.85 5.96 -15.97
CA ASP A 178 -5.07 6.70 -16.33
C ASP A 178 -5.82 7.27 -15.11
N ARG A 179 -5.45 6.83 -13.89
CA ARG A 179 -6.04 7.27 -12.62
C ARG A 179 -4.99 7.58 -11.57
N ILE A 180 -5.28 8.56 -10.75
CA ILE A 180 -4.42 9.04 -9.67
C ILE A 180 -4.48 8.12 -8.46
N GLY A 181 -3.32 7.81 -7.84
CA GLY A 181 -3.25 7.06 -6.59
C GLY A 181 -2.10 6.05 -6.53
N GLY A 182 -1.44 5.74 -7.64
CA GLY A 182 -0.37 4.74 -7.69
C GLY A 182 -0.83 3.39 -7.12
N LEU A 183 -0.10 2.83 -6.14
CA LEU A 183 -0.48 1.56 -5.51
C LEU A 183 -1.80 1.63 -4.72
N LEU A 184 -2.24 2.79 -4.24
CA LEU A 184 -3.57 2.94 -3.62
C LEU A 184 -4.68 2.66 -4.62
N MET A 185 -4.48 3.03 -5.88
CA MET A 185 -5.42 2.80 -6.97
C MET A 185 -5.28 1.38 -7.52
N TYR A 186 -4.08 0.98 -7.95
CA TYR A 186 -3.89 -0.22 -8.77
C TYR A 186 -3.13 -1.38 -8.10
N GLY A 187 -2.52 -1.15 -6.93
CA GLY A 187 -1.79 -2.18 -6.21
C GLY A 187 -2.60 -2.87 -5.13
N ILE A 188 -3.37 -2.11 -4.37
CA ILE A 188 -4.21 -2.60 -3.27
C ILE A 188 -5.59 -2.93 -3.83
N PRO A 189 -6.13 -4.14 -3.63
CA PRO A 189 -7.45 -4.49 -4.16
C PRO A 189 -8.60 -3.77 -3.43
N ASN A 190 -9.75 -3.66 -4.11
CA ASN A 190 -10.91 -2.90 -3.63
C ASN A 190 -11.42 -3.36 -2.26
N MET A 191 -11.38 -4.68 -1.99
CA MET A 191 -11.82 -5.23 -0.70
C MET A 191 -10.96 -4.81 0.50
N LYS A 192 -9.74 -4.29 0.29
CA LYS A 192 -8.90 -3.68 1.33
C LYS A 192 -9.01 -2.16 1.36
N LEU A 193 -9.21 -1.53 0.20
CA LEU A 193 -9.30 -0.09 0.05
C LEU A 193 -10.21 0.25 -1.14
N SER A 194 -11.40 0.75 -0.85
CA SER A 194 -12.34 1.22 -1.86
C SER A 194 -11.72 2.34 -2.70
N LYS A 195 -11.88 2.26 -4.03
CA LYS A 195 -11.33 3.29 -4.93
C LYS A 195 -12.11 4.60 -4.85
N ASP A 196 -13.36 4.56 -4.40
CA ASP A 196 -14.15 5.77 -4.11
C ASP A 196 -13.48 6.67 -3.07
N LEU A 197 -12.78 6.07 -2.08
CA LEU A 197 -12.03 6.81 -1.07
C LEU A 197 -10.82 7.52 -1.69
N VAL A 198 -10.12 6.85 -2.61
CA VAL A 198 -8.98 7.43 -3.33
C VAL A 198 -9.46 8.58 -4.22
N GLU A 199 -10.53 8.37 -4.99
CA GLU A 199 -11.11 9.41 -5.85
C GLU A 199 -11.68 10.57 -5.03
N ARG A 200 -12.33 10.30 -3.89
CA ARG A 200 -12.83 11.32 -2.97
C ARG A 200 -11.70 12.25 -2.52
N ARG A 201 -10.56 11.69 -2.12
CA ARG A 201 -9.37 12.47 -1.73
C ARG A 201 -8.80 13.27 -2.90
N ASN A 202 -8.70 12.66 -4.07
CA ASN A 202 -8.19 13.34 -5.27
C ASN A 202 -9.07 14.54 -5.65
N ARG A 203 -10.41 14.39 -5.61
CA ARG A 203 -11.35 15.50 -5.85
C ARG A 203 -11.19 16.62 -4.83
N LEU A 204 -10.97 16.29 -3.56
CA LEU A 204 -10.72 17.30 -2.52
C LEU A 204 -9.43 18.07 -2.80
N MET A 205 -8.33 17.39 -3.08
CA MET A 205 -7.05 18.03 -3.40
C MET A 205 -7.12 18.88 -4.68
N ALA A 206 -7.86 18.41 -5.70
CA ALA A 206 -8.10 19.20 -6.91
C ALA A 206 -8.91 20.48 -6.61
N ALA A 207 -9.92 20.39 -5.75
CA ALA A 207 -10.70 21.56 -5.31
C ALA A 207 -9.86 22.54 -4.47
N GLU A 208 -8.79 22.07 -3.82
CA GLU A 208 -7.81 22.92 -3.12
C GLU A 208 -6.77 23.54 -4.07
N GLY A 209 -6.74 23.12 -5.35
CA GLY A 209 -5.92 23.72 -6.39
C GLY A 209 -4.69 22.91 -6.81
N VAL A 210 -4.61 21.63 -6.46
CA VAL A 210 -3.61 20.69 -7.03
C VAL A 210 -4.05 20.32 -8.45
N GLU A 211 -3.15 20.48 -9.42
CA GLU A 211 -3.38 20.05 -10.80
C GLU A 211 -2.93 18.60 -10.95
N PHE A 212 -3.81 17.72 -11.48
CA PHE A 212 -3.49 16.33 -11.79
C PHE A 212 -3.42 16.10 -13.30
N ARG A 213 -2.37 15.42 -13.75
CA ARG A 213 -2.16 14.99 -15.14
C ARG A 213 -2.00 13.47 -15.22
N PRO A 214 -3.11 12.72 -15.16
CA PRO A 214 -3.09 11.28 -15.39
C PRO A 214 -2.81 10.97 -16.86
N GLY A 215 -2.35 9.73 -17.15
CA GLY A 215 -1.98 9.29 -18.49
C GLY A 215 -0.77 10.03 -19.05
N THR A 216 0.12 10.53 -18.19
CA THR A 216 1.29 11.33 -18.60
C THR A 216 2.57 10.75 -18.00
N THR A 217 3.37 10.09 -18.82
CA THR A 217 4.67 9.51 -18.45
C THR A 217 5.79 10.53 -18.67
N VAL A 218 6.39 10.98 -17.56
CA VAL A 218 7.57 11.86 -17.64
C VAL A 218 8.76 11.08 -18.20
N GLY A 219 9.44 11.68 -19.18
CA GLY A 219 10.50 11.05 -19.97
C GLY A 219 9.99 10.39 -21.26
N VAL A 220 8.65 10.30 -21.48
CA VAL A 220 8.03 9.77 -22.70
C VAL A 220 7.07 10.79 -23.30
N ASP A 221 6.00 11.16 -22.58
CA ASP A 221 4.98 12.11 -23.04
C ASP A 221 5.37 13.56 -22.75
N VAL A 222 6.16 13.77 -21.71
CA VAL A 222 6.75 15.05 -21.31
C VAL A 222 8.25 14.85 -21.20
N ASP A 223 9.03 15.67 -21.90
CA ASP A 223 10.48 15.61 -21.80
C ASP A 223 10.94 15.96 -20.38
N SER A 224 11.85 15.14 -19.83
CA SER A 224 12.29 15.27 -18.44
C SER A 224 13.16 16.51 -18.20
N GLU A 225 13.93 16.96 -19.22
CA GLU A 225 14.74 18.17 -19.13
C GLU A 225 13.85 19.42 -19.21
N GLU A 226 12.90 19.45 -20.15
CA GLU A 226 11.92 20.53 -20.25
C GLU A 226 11.10 20.65 -18.96
N LEU A 227 10.78 19.53 -18.30
CA LEU A 227 10.07 19.53 -17.02
C LEU A 227 10.91 20.24 -15.95
N VAL A 228 12.21 19.89 -15.83
CA VAL A 228 13.11 20.49 -14.84
C VAL A 228 13.30 22.00 -15.12
N ASP A 229 13.39 22.40 -16.36
CA ASP A 229 13.54 23.81 -16.74
C ASP A 229 12.25 24.62 -16.55
N SER A 230 11.09 23.99 -16.62
CA SER A 230 9.77 24.63 -16.55
C SER A 230 9.24 24.81 -15.13
N TYR A 231 9.79 24.14 -14.14
CA TYR A 231 9.35 24.20 -12.75
C TYR A 231 10.47 24.69 -11.84
N ASP A 232 10.12 25.39 -10.75
CA ASP A 232 11.09 25.86 -9.76
C ASP A 232 11.70 24.72 -8.94
N ALA A 233 10.98 23.59 -8.82
CA ALA A 233 11.47 22.34 -8.23
C ALA A 233 10.70 21.13 -8.80
N VAL A 234 11.36 19.97 -8.82
CA VAL A 234 10.79 18.67 -9.25
C VAL A 234 10.97 17.64 -8.14
N LEU A 235 9.89 16.95 -7.78
CA LEU A 235 9.93 15.82 -6.85
C LEU A 235 9.69 14.51 -7.60
N LEU A 236 10.63 13.59 -7.51
CA LEU A 236 10.49 12.22 -8.00
C LEU A 236 9.92 11.32 -6.90
N ALA A 237 8.64 10.99 -7.02
CA ALA A 237 7.89 10.11 -6.11
C ALA A 237 7.29 8.90 -6.88
N CYS A 238 8.03 8.42 -7.89
CA CYS A 238 7.61 7.39 -8.85
C CYS A 238 7.56 5.95 -8.28
N GLY A 239 7.87 5.78 -7.00
CA GLY A 239 7.82 4.48 -6.33
C GLY A 239 8.96 3.53 -6.70
N ALA A 240 8.87 2.28 -6.26
CA ALA A 240 9.74 1.17 -6.63
C ALA A 240 8.93 0.19 -7.47
N THR A 241 9.01 0.31 -8.79
CA THR A 241 8.12 -0.41 -9.73
C THR A 241 8.82 -1.53 -10.50
N ARG A 242 10.16 -1.60 -10.43
CA ARG A 242 10.91 -2.71 -11.03
C ARG A 242 10.79 -3.96 -10.17
N PRO A 243 10.04 -5.00 -10.62
CA PRO A 243 9.81 -6.20 -9.82
C PRO A 243 11.08 -7.06 -9.73
N ARG A 244 11.19 -7.82 -8.66
CA ARG A 244 12.17 -8.90 -8.55
C ARG A 244 11.68 -10.08 -9.36
N ASP A 245 12.50 -10.55 -10.29
CA ASP A 245 12.19 -11.71 -11.12
C ASP A 245 12.77 -13.01 -10.55
N LEU A 246 12.30 -14.14 -11.07
CA LEU A 246 12.74 -15.49 -10.75
C LEU A 246 13.29 -16.16 -12.03
N PRO A 247 14.58 -16.00 -12.32
CA PRO A 247 15.18 -16.48 -13.58
C PRO A 247 15.49 -17.99 -13.50
N VAL A 248 14.43 -18.80 -13.52
CA VAL A 248 14.50 -20.27 -13.59
C VAL A 248 13.99 -20.73 -14.95
N PRO A 249 14.32 -21.97 -15.40
CA PRO A 249 13.80 -22.52 -16.64
C PRO A 249 12.28 -22.43 -16.72
N GLY A 250 11.75 -22.09 -17.89
CA GLY A 250 10.32 -21.94 -18.14
C GLY A 250 9.72 -20.60 -17.70
N ARG A 251 10.55 -19.62 -17.25
CA ARG A 251 10.07 -18.29 -16.80
C ARG A 251 9.24 -17.56 -17.86
N GLU A 252 9.53 -17.81 -19.13
CA GLU A 252 8.90 -17.21 -20.31
C GLU A 252 7.56 -17.85 -20.69
N LEU A 253 7.15 -18.94 -20.04
CA LEU A 253 5.91 -19.64 -20.35
C LEU A 253 4.68 -18.74 -20.11
N PRO A 254 3.73 -18.67 -21.04
CA PRO A 254 2.44 -18.02 -20.81
C PRO A 254 1.74 -18.60 -19.58
N GLY A 255 1.34 -17.73 -18.65
CA GLY A 255 0.78 -18.09 -17.35
C GLY A 255 1.69 -17.77 -16.15
N VAL A 256 2.93 -17.31 -16.40
CA VAL A 256 3.82 -16.79 -15.34
C VAL A 256 3.86 -15.26 -15.40
N HIS A 257 3.25 -14.59 -14.43
CA HIS A 257 3.08 -13.14 -14.38
C HIS A 257 3.65 -12.53 -13.10
N PHE A 258 3.97 -11.25 -13.15
CA PHE A 258 4.20 -10.50 -11.92
C PHE A 258 2.89 -10.20 -11.20
N ALA A 259 2.93 -10.20 -9.86
CA ALA A 259 1.76 -9.93 -9.02
C ALA A 259 1.05 -8.61 -9.39
N MET A 260 1.82 -7.56 -9.70
CA MET A 260 1.26 -6.25 -10.03
C MET A 260 0.53 -6.20 -11.36
N GLU A 261 0.92 -7.02 -12.33
CA GLU A 261 0.19 -7.15 -13.61
C GLU A 261 -1.22 -7.70 -13.37
N PHE A 262 -1.32 -8.73 -12.53
CA PHE A 262 -2.59 -9.35 -12.16
C PHE A 262 -3.49 -8.39 -11.35
N LEU A 263 -2.96 -7.75 -10.31
CA LEU A 263 -3.72 -6.85 -9.44
C LEU A 263 -4.19 -5.59 -10.18
N LYS A 264 -3.32 -5.01 -11.02
CA LYS A 264 -3.65 -3.85 -11.83
C LYS A 264 -4.74 -4.18 -12.86
N ALA A 265 -4.57 -5.28 -13.61
CA ALA A 265 -5.55 -5.71 -14.62
C ALA A 265 -6.93 -5.98 -13.99
N ASN A 266 -6.97 -6.62 -12.81
CA ASN A 266 -8.21 -6.85 -12.08
C ASN A 266 -8.88 -5.52 -11.66
N THR A 267 -8.12 -4.59 -11.08
CA THR A 267 -8.70 -3.32 -10.64
C THR A 267 -9.19 -2.47 -11.80
N GLN A 268 -8.44 -2.42 -12.92
CA GLN A 268 -8.89 -1.75 -14.15
C GLN A 268 -10.17 -2.37 -14.67
N TYR A 269 -10.25 -3.70 -14.76
CA TYR A 269 -11.46 -4.40 -15.17
C TYR A 269 -12.69 -4.01 -14.33
N LEU A 270 -12.56 -4.00 -12.98
CA LEU A 270 -13.65 -3.62 -12.07
C LEU A 270 -14.08 -2.16 -12.26
N LEU A 271 -13.12 -1.24 -12.40
CA LEU A 271 -13.40 0.20 -12.55
C LEU A 271 -13.97 0.56 -13.94
N ASP A 272 -13.68 -0.23 -14.95
CA ASP A 272 -14.20 -0.05 -16.31
C ASP A 272 -15.59 -0.71 -16.52
N GLY A 273 -16.23 -1.15 -15.45
CA GLY A 273 -17.60 -1.70 -15.46
C GLY A 273 -17.65 -3.23 -15.60
N GLY A 274 -16.54 -3.93 -15.37
CA GLY A 274 -16.51 -5.38 -15.25
C GLY A 274 -17.27 -5.84 -14.00
N GLY A 275 -18.08 -6.90 -14.13
CA GLY A 275 -18.78 -7.52 -13.01
C GLY A 275 -17.88 -8.38 -12.13
N VAL A 276 -18.40 -8.86 -10.99
CA VAL A 276 -17.73 -9.84 -10.13
C VAL A 276 -17.59 -11.15 -10.91
N TYR A 277 -16.36 -11.61 -11.11
CA TYR A 277 -16.09 -12.87 -11.78
C TYR A 277 -16.54 -14.04 -10.88
N GLY A 278 -17.35 -14.93 -11.38
CA GLY A 278 -17.69 -16.19 -10.68
C GLY A 278 -18.99 -16.21 -9.87
N ALA A 279 -19.81 -15.16 -9.89
CA ALA A 279 -21.08 -15.15 -9.17
C ALA A 279 -22.15 -16.12 -9.74
N ASP A 280 -22.08 -16.41 -11.05
CA ASP A 280 -22.90 -17.43 -11.71
C ASP A 280 -22.00 -18.19 -12.70
N GLY A 281 -21.84 -19.50 -12.54
CA GLY A 281 -20.94 -20.37 -13.34
C GLY A 281 -21.27 -20.41 -14.85
N GLY A 282 -21.35 -19.26 -15.51
CA GLY A 282 -21.69 -19.06 -16.90
C GLY A 282 -20.62 -18.26 -17.65
N ASN A 283 -20.23 -18.80 -18.79
CA ASN A 283 -19.43 -18.14 -19.81
C ASN A 283 -19.92 -16.71 -20.04
N GLY A 284 -18.98 -15.75 -19.90
CA GLY A 284 -19.26 -14.33 -20.11
C GLY A 284 -19.71 -14.00 -21.54
N ASP A 285 -20.99 -14.03 -21.76
CA ASP A 285 -21.66 -13.34 -22.86
C ASP A 285 -23.07 -12.96 -22.42
N ASP A 286 -23.18 -11.92 -21.60
CA ASP A 286 -24.47 -11.27 -21.39
C ASP A 286 -24.30 -9.75 -21.29
N ARG A 287 -24.71 -9.09 -22.36
CA ARG A 287 -24.82 -7.64 -22.50
C ARG A 287 -26.04 -7.16 -21.72
N GLY A 288 -25.91 -7.00 -20.43
CA GLY A 288 -26.93 -6.46 -19.54
C GLY A 288 -27.02 -4.94 -19.63
N ARG A 289 -28.16 -4.46 -20.10
CA ARG A 289 -28.58 -3.07 -20.23
C ARG A 289 -28.47 -2.31 -18.92
N GLY A 290 -27.56 -1.35 -18.84
CA GLY A 290 -27.58 -0.27 -17.85
C GLY A 290 -27.68 1.07 -18.56
N ASN A 291 -28.79 1.77 -18.41
CA ASN A 291 -29.01 3.14 -18.87
C ASN A 291 -28.09 4.12 -18.12
N GLY A 292 -27.00 4.52 -18.71
CA GLY A 292 -26.12 5.58 -18.24
C GLY A 292 -25.58 6.36 -19.45
N ARG A 293 -25.96 7.61 -19.56
CA ARG A 293 -25.63 8.53 -20.65
C ARG A 293 -24.13 8.57 -20.92
N SER A 294 -23.72 8.08 -22.07
CA SER A 294 -22.40 8.27 -22.66
C SER A 294 -22.27 9.70 -23.17
N ASN A 295 -21.46 10.52 -22.52
CA ASN A 295 -20.89 11.70 -23.16
C ASN A 295 -19.67 11.26 -23.95
N GLY A 296 -19.78 11.37 -25.28
CA GLY A 296 -18.73 11.00 -26.22
C GLY A 296 -17.42 11.76 -25.96
N ARG A 297 -16.36 11.01 -25.81
CA ARG A 297 -14.99 11.43 -26.13
C ARG A 297 -14.32 10.32 -26.91
N GLY A 298 -13.64 10.76 -27.98
CA GLY A 298 -13.19 10.00 -29.09
C GLY A 298 -12.23 8.85 -28.78
N ASP A 299 -12.22 7.92 -29.73
CA ASP A 299 -11.26 6.86 -29.94
C ASP A 299 -9.81 7.33 -29.71
N ALA A 300 -9.27 7.01 -28.53
CA ALA A 300 -7.85 7.02 -28.28
C ALA A 300 -7.40 5.57 -28.05
N THR A 301 -6.86 5.01 -29.10
CA THR A 301 -5.94 3.87 -29.19
C THR A 301 -6.21 2.68 -28.26
N ALA A 302 -6.84 1.65 -28.82
CA ALA A 302 -7.00 0.29 -28.29
C ALA A 302 -5.65 -0.48 -28.09
N ALA A 303 -4.52 0.20 -27.98
CA ALA A 303 -3.18 -0.40 -28.08
C ALA A 303 -2.47 -0.66 -26.74
N ALA A 304 -3.11 -0.40 -25.58
CA ALA A 304 -2.48 -0.68 -24.29
C ALA A 304 -3.49 -1.06 -23.18
N ARG A 305 -4.58 -1.76 -23.51
CA ARG A 305 -5.34 -2.47 -22.48
C ARG A 305 -4.53 -3.71 -22.12
N ASN A 306 -3.93 -3.72 -20.92
CA ASN A 306 -3.36 -4.95 -20.37
C ASN A 306 -4.42 -6.05 -20.50
N GLU A 307 -4.05 -7.16 -21.15
CA GLU A 307 -4.96 -8.30 -21.30
C GLU A 307 -5.37 -8.77 -19.89
N PHE A 308 -6.68 -8.89 -19.67
CA PHE A 308 -7.21 -9.29 -18.36
C PHE A 308 -6.71 -10.69 -17.99
N ILE A 309 -5.97 -10.80 -16.89
CA ILE A 309 -5.43 -12.06 -16.38
C ILE A 309 -6.47 -12.72 -15.47
N THR A 310 -7.13 -13.77 -15.92
CA THR A 310 -8.11 -14.50 -15.13
C THR A 310 -7.51 -15.67 -14.35
N ALA A 311 -7.94 -15.86 -13.10
CA ALA A 311 -7.66 -17.05 -12.29
C ALA A 311 -8.83 -18.06 -12.29
N ALA A 312 -9.95 -17.77 -12.98
CA ALA A 312 -11.15 -18.59 -12.97
C ALA A 312 -10.87 -20.02 -13.45
N GLY A 313 -11.22 -21.01 -12.63
CA GLY A 313 -11.04 -22.43 -12.89
C GLY A 313 -9.59 -22.93 -12.96
N LYS A 314 -8.61 -22.08 -12.63
CA LYS A 314 -7.18 -22.39 -12.70
C LYS A 314 -6.63 -22.89 -11.36
N ASN A 315 -5.55 -23.67 -11.46
CA ASN A 315 -4.65 -23.93 -10.34
C ASN A 315 -3.67 -22.77 -10.25
N VAL A 316 -3.72 -22.01 -9.15
CA VAL A 316 -2.95 -20.79 -8.95
C VAL A 316 -1.86 -21.03 -7.91
N ILE A 317 -0.64 -20.61 -8.23
CA ILE A 317 0.47 -20.59 -7.27
C ILE A 317 0.97 -19.14 -7.15
N VAL A 318 1.00 -18.61 -5.92
CA VAL A 318 1.61 -17.33 -5.59
C VAL A 318 2.98 -17.60 -4.98
N ILE A 319 4.04 -17.07 -5.59
CA ILE A 319 5.42 -17.22 -5.11
C ILE A 319 5.84 -15.95 -4.38
N GLY A 320 6.13 -16.09 -3.08
CA GLY A 320 6.40 -15.00 -2.16
C GLY A 320 5.16 -14.57 -1.38
N GLY A 321 5.41 -13.89 -0.28
CA GLY A 321 4.39 -13.54 0.70
C GLY A 321 4.20 -12.03 0.88
N GLY A 322 3.83 -11.68 2.11
CA GLY A 322 3.52 -10.29 2.48
C GLY A 322 2.17 -9.82 1.92
N ASP A 323 1.91 -8.52 2.03
CA ASP A 323 0.62 -7.95 1.66
C ASP A 323 0.27 -8.18 0.18
N THR A 324 1.24 -8.04 -0.72
CA THR A 324 1.01 -8.25 -2.17
C THR A 324 0.65 -9.70 -2.49
N GLY A 325 1.30 -10.67 -1.82
CA GLY A 325 0.94 -12.09 -1.94
C GLY A 325 -0.48 -12.36 -1.46
N ALA A 326 -0.82 -11.87 -0.26
CA ALA A 326 -2.17 -11.98 0.30
C ALA A 326 -3.22 -11.35 -0.63
N ASP A 327 -2.91 -10.23 -1.26
CA ASP A 327 -3.79 -9.55 -2.21
C ASP A 327 -4.01 -10.36 -3.50
N CYS A 328 -2.96 -11.02 -3.99
CA CYS A 328 -3.08 -11.97 -5.11
C CYS A 328 -3.95 -13.18 -4.76
N LEU A 329 -3.77 -13.76 -3.56
CA LEU A 329 -4.58 -14.88 -3.07
C LEU A 329 -6.07 -14.49 -3.01
N GLY A 330 -6.38 -13.37 -2.34
CA GLY A 330 -7.76 -12.88 -2.20
C GLY A 330 -8.43 -12.52 -3.53
N THR A 331 -7.66 -12.00 -4.49
CA THR A 331 -8.14 -11.70 -5.84
C THR A 331 -8.38 -12.99 -6.64
N ALA A 332 -7.44 -13.95 -6.61
CA ALA A 332 -7.59 -15.23 -7.29
C ALA A 332 -8.78 -16.05 -6.75
N LEU A 333 -9.03 -15.96 -5.44
CA LEU A 333 -10.20 -16.56 -4.79
C LEU A 333 -11.50 -16.00 -5.38
N ARG A 334 -11.61 -14.68 -5.51
CA ARG A 334 -12.78 -13.99 -6.07
C ARG A 334 -12.98 -14.24 -7.57
N HIS A 335 -11.92 -14.60 -8.28
CA HIS A 335 -12.03 -15.09 -9.67
C HIS A 335 -12.56 -16.53 -9.75
N GLY A 336 -12.70 -17.25 -8.64
CA GLY A 336 -13.12 -18.67 -8.65
C GLY A 336 -12.01 -19.61 -9.10
N ALA A 337 -10.79 -19.42 -8.62
CA ALA A 337 -9.68 -20.35 -8.84
C ALA A 337 -10.03 -21.75 -8.33
N ARG A 338 -9.59 -22.80 -9.06
CA ARG A 338 -9.82 -24.20 -8.69
C ARG A 338 -9.04 -24.59 -7.45
N SER A 339 -7.80 -24.19 -7.37
CA SER A 339 -6.93 -24.35 -6.21
C SER A 339 -5.99 -23.17 -6.11
N ILE A 340 -5.56 -22.84 -4.90
CA ILE A 340 -4.63 -21.76 -4.64
C ILE A 340 -3.59 -22.25 -3.64
N ARG A 341 -2.30 -22.03 -3.93
CA ARG A 341 -1.16 -22.28 -3.04
C ARG A 341 -0.28 -21.06 -2.94
N ASN A 342 0.36 -20.87 -1.80
CA ASN A 342 1.31 -19.78 -1.59
C ASN A 342 2.66 -20.37 -1.15
N PHE A 343 3.70 -20.15 -1.95
CA PHE A 343 5.04 -20.64 -1.69
C PHE A 343 5.89 -19.57 -0.99
N GLU A 344 6.36 -19.92 0.22
CA GLU A 344 7.20 -19.07 1.04
C GLU A 344 8.58 -19.69 1.18
N LEU A 345 9.60 -18.94 0.77
CA LEU A 345 11.01 -19.38 0.91
C LEU A 345 11.46 -19.40 2.37
N LEU A 346 10.95 -18.48 3.18
CA LEU A 346 11.31 -18.34 4.60
C LEU A 346 10.62 -19.41 5.46
N PRO A 347 11.15 -19.71 6.65
CA PRO A 347 10.47 -20.57 7.61
C PRO A 347 9.19 -19.92 8.14
N LYS A 348 8.29 -20.76 8.63
CA LYS A 348 7.04 -20.28 9.26
C LYS A 348 7.38 -19.37 10.44
N PRO A 349 6.81 -18.16 10.50
CA PRO A 349 7.04 -17.25 11.62
C PRO A 349 6.59 -17.86 12.96
N PRO A 350 7.23 -17.52 14.07
CA PRO A 350 6.79 -17.98 15.40
C PRO A 350 5.39 -17.44 15.74
N ALA A 351 4.66 -18.15 16.60
CA ALA A 351 3.33 -17.75 17.03
C ALA A 351 3.37 -16.47 17.88
N GLU A 352 4.42 -16.27 18.65
CA GLU A 352 4.59 -15.16 19.56
C GLU A 352 5.93 -14.47 19.33
N ARG A 353 6.09 -13.27 19.89
CA ARG A 353 7.33 -12.51 19.90
C ARG A 353 8.41 -13.28 20.68
N ASP A 354 9.61 -13.34 20.13
CA ASP A 354 10.79 -13.94 20.74
C ASP A 354 11.94 -12.93 20.94
N GLU A 355 13.07 -13.40 21.44
CA GLU A 355 14.26 -12.57 21.71
C GLU A 355 14.84 -11.88 20.47
N SER A 356 14.59 -12.41 19.26
CA SER A 356 15.02 -11.79 18.00
C SER A 356 14.19 -10.55 17.61
N MET A 357 13.02 -10.39 18.25
CA MET A 357 12.06 -9.32 18.00
C MET A 357 11.70 -8.61 19.32
N PRO A 358 12.66 -8.02 20.06
CA PRO A 358 12.38 -7.40 21.34
C PRO A 358 11.41 -6.21 21.17
N TRP A 359 10.51 -6.04 22.14
CA TRP A 359 9.73 -4.81 22.21
C TRP A 359 10.69 -3.59 22.32
N PRO A 360 10.44 -2.45 21.64
CA PRO A 360 9.24 -2.06 20.89
C PRO A 360 9.30 -2.34 19.38
N THR A 361 10.22 -3.17 18.89
CA THR A 361 10.34 -3.47 17.46
C THR A 361 9.08 -4.13 16.89
N PHE A 362 8.88 -4.03 15.58
CA PHE A 362 7.75 -4.68 14.91
C PHE A 362 7.86 -6.21 15.01
N ALA A 363 6.86 -6.86 15.59
CA ALA A 363 6.82 -8.31 15.74
C ALA A 363 6.39 -9.00 14.44
N ARG A 364 7.29 -9.82 13.89
CA ARG A 364 7.01 -10.69 12.73
C ARG A 364 6.53 -12.05 13.22
N THR A 365 5.30 -12.10 13.71
CA THR A 365 4.68 -13.32 14.21
C THR A 365 3.72 -13.90 13.18
N TYR A 366 3.44 -15.21 13.30
CA TYR A 366 2.45 -15.86 12.46
C TYR A 366 1.05 -15.28 12.73
N LYS A 367 0.38 -14.88 11.66
CA LYS A 367 -1.02 -14.46 11.68
C LYS A 367 -1.70 -14.85 10.37
N LEU A 368 -2.99 -15.06 10.41
CA LEU A 368 -3.81 -15.15 9.22
C LEU A 368 -4.15 -13.73 8.77
N ASP A 369 -3.78 -13.37 7.55
CA ASP A 369 -4.29 -12.18 6.88
C ASP A 369 -5.70 -12.49 6.33
N TYR A 370 -6.42 -11.46 5.88
CA TYR A 370 -7.81 -11.58 5.41
C TYR A 370 -8.00 -12.70 4.39
N SER A 371 -7.13 -12.78 3.37
CA SER A 371 -7.22 -13.79 2.33
C SER A 371 -6.93 -15.20 2.83
N HIS A 372 -5.98 -15.35 3.76
CA HIS A 372 -5.71 -16.65 4.38
C HIS A 372 -6.89 -17.12 5.22
N ALA A 373 -7.55 -16.21 5.97
CA ALA A 373 -8.76 -16.53 6.74
C ALA A 373 -9.91 -16.95 5.83
N GLU A 374 -10.12 -16.26 4.71
CA GLU A 374 -11.10 -16.61 3.69
C GLU A 374 -10.84 -18.02 3.11
N MET A 375 -9.57 -18.36 2.84
CA MET A 375 -9.20 -19.66 2.31
C MET A 375 -9.37 -20.78 3.34
N VAL A 376 -9.01 -20.55 4.60
CA VAL A 376 -9.28 -21.50 5.69
C VAL A 376 -10.78 -21.73 5.82
N ALA A 377 -11.61 -20.68 5.76
CA ALA A 377 -13.06 -20.81 5.85
C ALA A 377 -13.68 -21.58 4.68
N LEU A 378 -13.13 -21.42 3.45
CA LEU A 378 -13.68 -22.02 2.23
C LEU A 378 -13.08 -23.40 1.91
N TYR A 379 -11.76 -23.56 2.07
CA TYR A 379 -11.04 -24.78 1.68
C TYR A 379 -10.60 -25.63 2.89
N GLY A 380 -10.70 -25.11 4.12
CA GLY A 380 -10.37 -25.84 5.35
C GLY A 380 -8.88 -25.86 5.71
N GLU A 381 -8.01 -25.20 4.94
CA GLU A 381 -6.57 -25.19 5.17
C GLU A 381 -5.92 -23.82 4.83
N ASP A 382 -4.80 -23.54 5.49
CA ASP A 382 -3.92 -22.40 5.16
C ASP A 382 -3.17 -22.71 3.85
N PRO A 383 -3.23 -21.85 2.83
CA PRO A 383 -2.60 -22.10 1.54
C PRO A 383 -1.06 -22.03 1.55
N ARG A 384 -0.46 -21.54 2.64
CA ARG A 384 0.98 -21.25 2.73
C ARG A 384 1.80 -22.52 2.94
N ILE A 385 2.82 -22.68 2.12
CA ILE A 385 3.82 -23.73 2.19
C ILE A 385 5.18 -23.06 2.39
N TYR A 386 5.78 -23.29 3.55
CA TYR A 386 7.03 -22.65 3.96
C TYR A 386 8.26 -23.49 3.61
N GLU A 387 9.43 -22.84 3.53
CA GLU A 387 10.72 -23.49 3.26
C GLU A 387 10.72 -24.26 1.95
N ILE A 388 10.11 -23.66 0.92
CA ILE A 388 9.98 -24.20 -0.43
C ILE A 388 10.58 -23.24 -1.45
N MET A 389 11.35 -23.75 -2.40
CA MET A 389 12.01 -22.99 -3.45
C MET A 389 11.62 -23.54 -4.82
N THR A 390 11.23 -22.65 -5.73
CA THR A 390 10.93 -22.99 -7.13
C THR A 390 12.21 -23.21 -7.90
N ARG A 391 12.27 -24.30 -8.67
CA ARG A 391 13.39 -24.69 -9.52
C ARG A 391 13.11 -24.51 -11.01
N GLU A 392 11.87 -24.72 -11.43
CA GLU A 392 11.49 -24.73 -12.83
C GLU A 392 9.99 -24.52 -12.97
N PHE A 393 9.58 -23.83 -14.02
CA PHE A 393 8.20 -23.81 -14.49
C PHE A 393 8.06 -24.85 -15.61
N LEU A 394 7.09 -25.73 -15.48
CA LEU A 394 6.88 -26.88 -16.34
C LEU A 394 5.85 -26.58 -17.40
N GLY A 395 6.11 -27.01 -18.63
CA GLY A 395 5.21 -26.88 -19.77
C GLY A 395 5.98 -26.78 -21.09
N THR A 396 5.27 -26.80 -22.21
CA THR A 396 5.86 -26.59 -23.55
C THR A 396 5.39 -25.28 -24.16
N ASP A 397 4.09 -25.13 -24.41
CA ASP A 397 3.50 -23.93 -25.02
C ASP A 397 2.87 -22.99 -23.98
N ARG A 398 2.65 -23.50 -22.76
CA ARG A 398 2.06 -22.78 -21.62
C ARG A 398 2.48 -23.43 -20.32
N LEU A 399 2.24 -22.70 -19.23
CA LEU A 399 2.45 -23.24 -17.87
C LEU A 399 1.49 -24.41 -17.60
N GLU A 400 2.04 -25.52 -17.11
CA GLU A 400 1.30 -26.73 -16.70
C GLU A 400 1.62 -27.13 -15.25
N GLY A 401 2.76 -26.68 -14.72
CA GLY A 401 3.17 -26.98 -13.36
C GLY A 401 4.39 -26.21 -12.89
N VAL A 402 4.74 -26.44 -11.62
CA VAL A 402 5.93 -25.88 -10.97
C VAL A 402 6.70 -26.99 -10.27
N ARG A 403 8.00 -27.13 -10.55
CA ARG A 403 8.89 -28.01 -9.81
C ARG A 403 9.57 -27.24 -8.70
N THR A 404 9.50 -27.77 -7.50
CA THR A 404 10.05 -27.17 -6.28
C THR A 404 11.00 -28.12 -5.57
N VAL A 405 11.74 -27.58 -4.61
CA VAL A 405 12.55 -28.32 -3.67
C VAL A 405 12.36 -27.74 -2.27
N ARG A 406 12.42 -28.56 -1.24
CA ARG A 406 12.44 -28.08 0.15
C ARG A 406 13.80 -27.53 0.49
N VAL A 407 13.84 -26.51 1.34
CA VAL A 407 15.07 -25.88 1.80
C VAL A 407 15.13 -25.87 3.32
N LYS A 408 16.35 -25.84 3.85
CA LYS A 408 16.64 -25.50 5.24
C LYS A 408 17.52 -24.26 5.27
N TRP A 409 17.38 -23.45 6.31
CA TRP A 409 18.17 -22.24 6.45
C TRP A 409 19.43 -22.54 7.30
N GLU A 410 20.59 -22.38 6.70
CA GLU A 410 21.88 -22.57 7.36
C GLU A 410 22.59 -21.22 7.55
N LYS A 411 23.12 -21.00 8.76
CA LYS A 411 23.88 -19.81 9.10
C LYS A 411 25.34 -20.21 9.32
N GLN A 412 26.25 -19.69 8.50
CA GLN A 412 27.66 -19.76 8.74
C GLN A 412 28.15 -18.59 9.61
N PRO A 413 29.20 -18.76 10.43
CA PRO A 413 29.74 -17.68 11.25
C PRO A 413 30.12 -16.46 10.40
N GLY A 414 29.55 -15.27 10.73
CA GLY A 414 29.78 -14.01 10.01
C GLY A 414 28.95 -13.80 8.73
N GLU A 415 28.18 -14.78 8.29
CA GLU A 415 27.32 -14.67 7.11
C GLU A 415 25.83 -14.53 7.48
N ARG A 416 25.05 -14.02 6.52
CA ARG A 416 23.59 -14.07 6.62
C ARG A 416 23.13 -15.51 6.35
N PRO A 417 22.06 -15.99 7.01
CA PRO A 417 21.48 -17.30 6.70
C PRO A 417 21.17 -17.42 5.20
N LYS A 418 21.45 -18.60 4.64
CA LYS A 418 21.18 -18.95 3.23
C LYS A 418 20.32 -20.20 3.16
N PRO A 419 19.37 -20.27 2.19
CA PRO A 419 18.63 -21.50 1.95
C PRO A 419 19.54 -22.55 1.31
N VAL A 420 19.51 -23.76 1.86
CA VAL A 420 20.23 -24.94 1.35
C VAL A 420 19.18 -25.99 1.00
N GLU A 421 19.26 -26.53 -0.19
CA GLU A 421 18.31 -27.53 -0.67
C GLU A 421 18.43 -28.85 0.08
N ILE A 422 17.30 -29.50 0.28
CA ILE A 422 17.21 -30.84 0.85
C ILE A 422 17.15 -31.83 -0.33
N PRO A 423 18.21 -32.62 -0.57
CA PRO A 423 18.23 -33.57 -1.68
C PRO A 423 17.09 -34.58 -1.61
N GLY A 424 16.46 -34.88 -2.76
CA GLY A 424 15.37 -35.86 -2.85
C GLY A 424 14.03 -35.35 -2.33
N SER A 425 13.88 -34.02 -2.16
CA SER A 425 12.63 -33.38 -1.75
C SER A 425 11.92 -32.65 -2.90
N GLU A 426 12.31 -32.96 -4.13
CA GLU A 426 11.69 -32.40 -5.33
C GLU A 426 10.21 -32.80 -5.40
N GLU A 427 9.36 -31.81 -5.72
CA GLU A 427 7.92 -32.00 -5.83
C GLU A 427 7.38 -31.18 -7.02
N GLU A 428 6.44 -31.78 -7.77
CA GLU A 428 5.76 -31.11 -8.86
C GLU A 428 4.32 -30.74 -8.47
N TRP A 429 3.96 -29.50 -8.75
CA TRP A 429 2.67 -28.91 -8.43
C TRP A 429 1.96 -28.53 -9.72
N PRO A 430 0.71 -28.96 -9.93
CA PRO A 430 -0.05 -28.49 -11.09
C PRO A 430 -0.31 -26.98 -10.98
N ALA A 431 -0.08 -26.25 -12.05
CA ALA A 431 -0.29 -24.81 -12.09
C ALA A 431 -0.69 -24.34 -13.50
N ASP A 432 -1.75 -23.57 -13.60
CA ASP A 432 -2.21 -22.90 -14.80
C ASP A 432 -1.90 -21.39 -14.76
N LEU A 433 -1.57 -20.87 -13.56
CA LEU A 433 -1.22 -19.47 -13.32
C LEU A 433 -0.23 -19.37 -12.15
N VAL A 434 0.88 -18.70 -12.37
CA VAL A 434 1.85 -18.33 -11.34
C VAL A 434 1.94 -16.82 -11.22
N LEU A 435 1.89 -16.32 -9.98
CA LEU A 435 2.00 -14.91 -9.65
C LEU A 435 3.26 -14.67 -8.79
N LEU A 436 4.22 -13.92 -9.34
CA LEU A 436 5.48 -13.60 -8.67
C LEU A 436 5.30 -12.39 -7.76
N SER A 437 5.30 -12.61 -6.44
CA SER A 437 5.14 -11.60 -5.39
C SER A 437 6.40 -11.50 -4.52
N MET A 438 7.56 -11.28 -5.14
CA MET A 438 8.87 -11.34 -4.47
C MET A 438 9.45 -9.97 -4.12
N GLY A 439 8.65 -8.90 -4.19
CA GLY A 439 9.07 -7.53 -3.93
C GLY A 439 9.75 -6.85 -5.11
N PHE A 440 10.33 -5.68 -4.86
CA PHE A 440 10.84 -4.78 -5.89
C PHE A 440 12.31 -4.45 -5.67
N LEU A 441 13.00 -4.05 -6.75
CA LEU A 441 14.41 -3.69 -6.76
C LEU A 441 14.66 -2.19 -6.67
N GLY A 442 13.65 -1.35 -6.97
CA GLY A 442 13.76 0.10 -6.98
C GLY A 442 12.92 0.71 -8.11
N PRO A 443 13.09 2.01 -8.41
CA PRO A 443 12.43 2.67 -9.52
C PRO A 443 12.93 2.14 -10.86
N GLU A 444 12.15 2.39 -11.91
CA GLU A 444 12.62 2.21 -13.29
C GLU A 444 13.78 3.16 -13.56
N GLN A 445 14.84 2.65 -14.20
CA GLN A 445 16.10 3.39 -14.31
C GLN A 445 16.09 4.41 -15.46
N GLU A 446 15.20 4.28 -16.43
CA GLU A 446 15.17 5.13 -17.61
C GLU A 446 15.05 6.63 -17.27
N LEU A 447 14.14 7.02 -16.38
CA LEU A 447 14.00 8.40 -15.93
C LEU A 447 15.22 8.86 -15.11
N VAL A 448 15.77 7.98 -14.28
CA VAL A 448 16.94 8.25 -13.44
C VAL A 448 18.17 8.52 -14.31
N GLU A 449 18.38 7.71 -15.34
CA GLU A 449 19.47 7.84 -16.31
C GLU A 449 19.32 9.10 -17.19
N ARG A 450 18.10 9.37 -17.68
CA ARG A 450 17.82 10.59 -18.48
C ARG A 450 18.13 11.86 -17.71
N LEU A 451 17.83 11.90 -16.41
CA LEU A 451 18.13 13.05 -15.55
C LEU A 451 19.57 13.04 -15.00
N GLY A 452 20.38 12.04 -15.32
CA GLY A 452 21.76 11.91 -14.85
C GLY A 452 21.89 11.80 -13.33
N LEU A 453 20.92 11.14 -12.66
CA LEU A 453 20.90 11.05 -11.21
C LEU A 453 21.77 9.90 -10.69
N GLU A 454 22.42 10.13 -9.57
CA GLU A 454 23.13 9.07 -8.84
C GLU A 454 22.13 8.10 -8.20
N THR A 455 22.54 6.83 -8.10
CA THR A 455 21.78 5.77 -7.45
C THR A 455 22.58 5.13 -6.32
N THR A 456 21.86 4.56 -5.36
CA THR A 456 22.43 3.75 -4.28
C THR A 456 22.85 2.35 -4.81
N GLU A 457 23.60 1.58 -4.03
CA GLU A 457 23.91 0.16 -4.33
C GLU A 457 22.65 -0.70 -4.56
N ARG A 458 21.49 -0.26 -4.08
CA ARG A 458 20.21 -0.95 -4.26
C ARG A 458 19.41 -0.41 -5.44
N SER A 459 20.02 0.40 -6.31
CA SER A 459 19.39 1.03 -7.47
C SER A 459 18.23 2.00 -7.14
N ASN A 460 18.15 2.50 -5.90
CA ASN A 460 17.23 3.57 -5.55
C ASN A 460 17.88 4.91 -5.89
N ILE A 461 17.10 5.97 -6.11
CA ILE A 461 17.61 7.32 -6.32
C ILE A 461 18.39 7.75 -5.07
N ALA A 462 19.67 8.12 -5.25
CA ALA A 462 20.48 8.65 -4.17
C ALA A 462 20.01 10.07 -3.84
N ALA A 463 19.41 10.24 -2.67
CA ALA A 463 18.99 11.53 -2.15
C ALA A 463 19.16 11.56 -0.62
N GLY A 464 19.46 12.73 -0.09
CA GLY A 464 19.73 12.93 1.33
C GLY A 464 18.57 12.46 2.22
N PHE A 465 18.90 11.95 3.40
CA PHE A 465 17.89 11.45 4.34
C PHE A 465 17.04 12.59 4.92
N GLU A 466 17.66 13.74 5.15
CA GLU A 466 17.01 14.91 5.78
C GLU A 466 16.50 15.92 4.76
N ASP A 467 17.25 16.15 3.68
CA ASP A 467 17.00 17.19 2.71
C ASP A 467 16.35 16.72 1.41
N HIS A 468 16.26 15.41 1.20
CA HIS A 468 15.66 14.80 0.01
C HIS A 468 16.26 15.22 -1.33
N SER A 469 17.34 16.03 -1.34
CA SER A 469 17.99 16.51 -2.55
C SER A 469 18.76 15.39 -3.26
N THR A 470 18.64 15.35 -4.58
CA THR A 470 19.40 14.42 -5.45
C THR A 470 20.74 15.04 -5.85
N SER A 471 21.53 14.32 -6.66
CA SER A 471 22.74 14.87 -7.29
C SER A 471 22.49 16.06 -8.23
N ARG A 472 21.23 16.30 -8.60
CA ARG A 472 20.82 17.41 -9.47
C ARG A 472 20.07 18.49 -8.69
N ARG A 473 20.57 19.73 -8.76
CA ARG A 473 19.95 20.88 -8.08
C ARG A 473 18.51 21.10 -8.52
N GLY A 474 17.61 21.32 -7.58
CA GLY A 474 16.18 21.54 -7.81
C GLY A 474 15.38 20.25 -8.06
N VAL A 475 16.06 19.10 -8.08
CA VAL A 475 15.42 17.77 -8.19
C VAL A 475 15.54 17.03 -6.87
N PHE A 476 14.41 16.57 -6.36
CA PHE A 476 14.26 15.88 -5.08
C PHE A 476 13.69 14.48 -5.30
N ALA A 477 13.87 13.58 -4.33
CA ALA A 477 13.29 12.24 -4.39
C ALA A 477 12.68 11.82 -3.04
N ALA A 478 11.55 11.11 -3.09
CA ALA A 478 10.87 10.65 -1.89
C ALA A 478 10.13 9.32 -2.11
N GLY A 479 9.74 8.70 -1.00
CA GLY A 479 9.03 7.43 -0.99
C GLY A 479 9.91 6.26 -1.42
N ASP A 480 9.28 5.24 -2.00
CA ASP A 480 9.98 4.02 -2.36
C ASP A 480 11.04 4.22 -3.46
N ALA A 481 10.94 5.27 -4.27
CA ALA A 481 11.95 5.62 -5.27
C ALA A 481 13.32 5.93 -4.64
N ARG A 482 13.32 6.52 -3.44
CA ARG A 482 14.50 6.86 -2.65
C ARG A 482 14.82 5.80 -1.59
N ARG A 483 13.81 5.39 -0.84
CA ARG A 483 13.94 4.53 0.35
C ARG A 483 14.02 3.03 0.00
N GLY A 484 13.49 2.63 -1.15
CA GLY A 484 13.09 1.27 -1.46
C GLY A 484 11.69 0.96 -0.92
N GLN A 485 11.13 -0.18 -1.31
CA GLN A 485 9.76 -0.56 -0.91
C GLN A 485 9.58 -0.48 0.61
N SER A 486 8.49 0.15 1.05
CA SER A 486 8.22 0.42 2.45
C SER A 486 6.71 0.49 2.74
N LEU A 487 6.35 0.84 3.98
CA LEU A 487 4.95 0.98 4.38
C LEU A 487 4.34 2.27 3.82
N VAL A 488 3.02 2.26 3.61
CA VAL A 488 2.25 3.45 3.19
C VAL A 488 2.53 4.67 4.08
N VAL A 489 2.62 4.47 5.39
CA VAL A 489 2.91 5.53 6.35
C VAL A 489 4.33 6.10 6.21
N TRP A 490 5.32 5.29 5.78
CA TRP A 490 6.66 5.78 5.42
C TRP A 490 6.63 6.59 4.14
N ALA A 491 5.87 6.16 3.14
CA ALA A 491 5.72 6.93 1.89
C ALA A 491 5.10 8.31 2.17
N ILE A 492 4.09 8.40 3.04
CA ILE A 492 3.51 9.67 3.48
C ILE A 492 4.55 10.53 4.21
N LYS A 493 5.33 9.95 5.15
CA LYS A 493 6.39 10.67 5.86
C LYS A 493 7.42 11.25 4.90
N GLU A 494 7.91 10.45 3.96
CA GLU A 494 8.87 10.87 2.94
C GLU A 494 8.33 12.02 2.09
N GLY A 495 7.06 11.94 1.64
CA GLY A 495 6.43 13.02 0.89
C GLY A 495 6.32 14.32 1.69
N ARG A 496 5.93 14.23 2.96
CA ARG A 496 5.85 15.39 3.86
C ARG A 496 7.21 16.04 4.08
N THR A 497 8.23 15.24 4.39
CA THR A 497 9.59 15.77 4.63
C THR A 497 10.19 16.35 3.36
N ALA A 498 10.01 15.72 2.21
CA ALA A 498 10.43 16.27 0.92
C ALA A 498 9.73 17.61 0.61
N ALA A 499 8.42 17.71 0.87
CA ALA A 499 7.69 18.96 0.69
C ALA A 499 8.24 20.10 1.56
N ARG A 500 8.57 19.80 2.83
CA ARG A 500 9.19 20.76 3.75
C ARG A 500 10.54 21.28 3.20
N GLU A 501 11.36 20.38 2.69
CA GLU A 501 12.69 20.78 2.18
C GLU A 501 12.60 21.49 0.82
N ILE A 502 11.63 21.13 -0.02
CA ILE A 502 11.33 21.86 -1.26
C ILE A 502 10.84 23.28 -0.94
N ASP A 503 9.92 23.44 0.03
CA ASP A 503 9.45 24.76 0.47
C ASP A 503 10.62 25.60 0.99
N ARG A 504 11.50 25.03 1.84
CA ARG A 504 12.73 25.70 2.30
C ARG A 504 13.66 26.08 1.15
N TYR A 505 13.85 25.22 0.16
CA TYR A 505 14.66 25.49 -1.02
C TYR A 505 14.12 26.67 -1.84
N LEU A 506 12.79 26.74 -1.99
CA LEU A 506 12.12 27.76 -2.79
C LEU A 506 11.97 29.09 -2.09
N MET A 507 11.77 29.09 -0.76
CA MET A 507 11.42 30.28 0.03
C MET A 507 12.54 30.74 0.97
N GLY A 508 13.59 29.94 1.18
CA GLY A 508 14.66 30.19 2.15
C GLY A 508 14.34 29.72 3.56
N GLU A 509 13.06 29.67 3.92
CA GLU A 509 12.55 29.16 5.20
C GLU A 509 11.27 28.34 4.97
N THR A 510 10.79 27.61 5.98
CA THR A 510 9.56 26.83 5.86
C THR A 510 8.77 26.81 7.16
N LEU A 511 7.45 26.82 7.05
CA LEU A 511 6.52 26.60 8.16
C LEU A 511 5.93 25.17 8.13
N LEU A 512 6.28 24.35 7.14
CA LEU A 512 5.88 22.96 7.08
C LEU A 512 6.60 22.12 8.15
N MET A 513 5.87 21.18 8.77
CA MET A 513 6.38 20.31 9.85
C MET A 513 7.05 19.06 9.29
#